data_99ad13b1c0d23aea80ef343c1dab842b
#
_entry.id   99ad13b1c0d23aea80ef343c1dab842b
#
_cell.length_a   1.000
_cell.length_b   1.000
_cell.length_c   1.000
_cell.angle_alpha   90.00
_cell.angle_beta   90.00
_cell.angle_gamma   90.00
#
_symmetry.space_group_name_H-M   'P 1'
#
loop_
_entity.id
_entity.type
_entity.pdbx_description
1 polymer ?
#
loop_
_entity_poly.entity_id
_entity_poly.type
_entity_poly.pdbx_seq_one_letter_code
_entity_poly.pdbx_strand_id
1 'polypeptide(L)'
;MKEENYIELKATYDGTVLYEKGDFSITEWMSSDYAALPSALRPEKKSKVKFAVKGYNVPLLQGVQYSMSGKWTTGKNSQYTFQAREFYPIEPTESKARIAYLSSGLIRGVSERIAINIDAKFGDDTFRVLAEAPDLLLNIPEITTGRLQMILESYAKPRFAMQLKKLFGKENLSSYMIEKIRRKMGDDAAEKIKKDPYLMTTVVEMDFAICDSVAINMGMDLYGKQRFAAALTDIFRKARKRGHMFLYKKYAASETATLLNRNIPEGK
;
A
#
# COMPACT_ATOMS: atom_id res chain seq x y z
N MET A 1 -17.43 -1.77 17.19
CA MET A 1 -17.43 -1.45 15.75
C MET A 1 -17.32 -2.77 15.02
N LYS A 2 -18.25 -3.10 14.10
CA LYS A 2 -18.12 -4.31 13.26
C LYS A 2 -16.85 -4.19 12.43
N GLU A 3 -15.93 -5.14 12.54
CA GLU A 3 -14.79 -5.27 11.62
C GLU A 3 -15.34 -5.37 10.20
N GLU A 4 -15.16 -4.33 9.41
CA GLU A 4 -15.48 -4.38 7.99
C GLU A 4 -14.42 -5.25 7.31
N ASN A 5 -14.81 -6.45 6.91
CA ASN A 5 -13.94 -7.39 6.19
C ASN A 5 -13.65 -6.83 4.78
N TYR A 6 -12.53 -6.09 4.66
CA TYR A 6 -11.99 -5.71 3.36
C TYR A 6 -11.24 -6.89 2.75
N ILE A 7 -11.43 -7.07 1.46
CA ILE A 7 -10.71 -8.07 0.68
C ILE A 7 -9.77 -7.39 -0.32
N GLU A 8 -8.72 -8.07 -0.71
CA GLU A 8 -7.89 -7.68 -1.84
C GLU A 8 -8.39 -8.34 -3.11
N LEU A 9 -8.51 -7.55 -4.19
CA LEU A 9 -8.93 -8.00 -5.52
C LEU A 9 -7.96 -7.48 -6.57
N LYS A 10 -7.44 -8.35 -7.42
CA LYS A 10 -6.60 -7.97 -8.56
C LYS A 10 -7.46 -7.78 -9.80
N ALA A 11 -7.41 -6.60 -10.41
CA ALA A 11 -8.18 -6.31 -11.62
C ALA A 11 -7.49 -5.27 -12.51
N THR A 12 -7.96 -5.18 -13.74
CA THR A 12 -7.49 -4.23 -14.77
C THR A 12 -8.67 -3.38 -15.22
N TYR A 13 -8.48 -2.07 -15.33
CA TYR A 13 -9.48 -1.15 -15.86
C TYR A 13 -9.74 -1.45 -17.35
N ASP A 14 -11.01 -1.56 -17.75
CA ASP A 14 -11.36 -1.94 -19.14
C ASP A 14 -11.54 -0.75 -20.08
N GLY A 15 -11.50 0.48 -19.55
CA GLY A 15 -11.63 1.71 -20.35
C GLY A 15 -13.01 2.37 -20.25
N THR A 16 -13.97 1.80 -19.51
CA THR A 16 -15.34 2.31 -19.43
C THR A 16 -15.61 3.05 -18.13
N VAL A 17 -16.07 4.30 -18.22
CA VAL A 17 -16.59 5.09 -17.10
C VAL A 17 -18.12 5.07 -17.18
N LEU A 18 -18.78 4.52 -16.14
CA LEU A 18 -20.24 4.46 -16.05
C LEU A 18 -20.83 5.70 -15.41
N TYR A 19 -20.13 6.29 -14.45
CA TYR A 19 -20.52 7.50 -13.75
C TYR A 19 -19.29 8.20 -13.16
N GLU A 20 -19.29 9.53 -13.19
CA GLU A 20 -18.25 10.37 -12.60
C GLU A 20 -18.84 11.65 -12.00
N LYS A 21 -18.42 11.99 -10.79
CA LYS A 21 -18.74 13.27 -10.14
C LYS A 21 -17.64 13.67 -9.16
N GLY A 22 -16.86 14.70 -9.52
CA GLY A 22 -15.67 15.09 -8.76
C GLY A 22 -14.67 13.94 -8.69
N ASP A 23 -14.17 13.63 -7.51
CA ASP A 23 -13.21 12.54 -7.30
C ASP A 23 -13.86 11.15 -7.23
N PHE A 24 -15.19 11.07 -7.22
CA PHE A 24 -15.93 9.80 -7.17
C PHE A 24 -16.27 9.31 -8.57
N SER A 25 -15.98 8.03 -8.84
CA SER A 25 -16.38 7.39 -10.10
C SER A 25 -16.88 5.96 -9.92
N ILE A 26 -17.67 5.52 -10.92
CA ILE A 26 -18.07 4.11 -11.11
C ILE A 26 -17.55 3.72 -12.49
N THR A 27 -16.73 2.69 -12.52
CA THR A 27 -15.97 2.27 -13.69
C THR A 27 -16.04 0.76 -13.89
N GLU A 28 -15.85 0.27 -15.11
CA GLU A 28 -15.82 -1.16 -15.40
C GLU A 28 -14.41 -1.72 -15.36
N TRP A 29 -14.28 -2.88 -14.75
CA TRP A 29 -13.02 -3.57 -14.55
C TRP A 29 -13.13 -5.05 -14.89
N MET A 30 -12.01 -5.66 -15.20
CA MET A 30 -11.90 -7.08 -15.50
C MET A 30 -10.94 -7.77 -14.54
N SER A 31 -11.34 -8.94 -14.03
CA SER A 31 -10.50 -9.77 -13.18
C SER A 31 -10.54 -11.23 -13.55
N SER A 32 -9.43 -11.91 -13.29
CA SER A 32 -9.31 -13.37 -13.24
C SER A 32 -8.94 -13.87 -11.85
N ASP A 33 -9.05 -13.02 -10.83
CA ASP A 33 -8.80 -13.35 -9.42
C ASP A 33 -10.07 -14.01 -8.81
N TYR A 34 -10.32 -15.25 -9.21
CA TYR A 34 -11.54 -15.97 -8.81
C TYR A 34 -11.69 -16.18 -7.30
N ALA A 35 -10.59 -16.16 -6.55
CA ALA A 35 -10.64 -16.31 -5.09
C ALA A 35 -11.33 -15.10 -4.42
N ALA A 36 -11.09 -13.90 -4.95
CA ALA A 36 -11.66 -12.66 -4.45
C ALA A 36 -13.04 -12.31 -5.05
N LEU A 37 -13.49 -13.03 -6.09
CA LEU A 37 -14.81 -12.81 -6.70
C LEU A 37 -15.91 -13.52 -5.91
N PRO A 38 -17.13 -12.91 -5.77
CA PRO A 38 -18.32 -13.58 -5.29
C PRO A 38 -18.61 -14.86 -6.10
N SER A 39 -19.13 -15.89 -5.45
CA SER A 39 -19.45 -17.16 -6.11
C SER A 39 -20.36 -16.98 -7.34
N ALA A 40 -21.33 -16.07 -7.24
CA ALA A 40 -22.27 -15.76 -8.32
C ALA A 40 -21.62 -15.10 -9.57
N LEU A 41 -20.43 -14.52 -9.44
CA LEU A 41 -19.70 -13.92 -10.55
C LEU A 41 -18.64 -14.87 -11.14
N ARG A 42 -18.38 -16.01 -10.52
CA ARG A 42 -17.37 -16.96 -11.00
C ARG A 42 -17.86 -17.68 -12.25
N PRO A 43 -17.12 -17.57 -13.37
CA PRO A 43 -17.52 -18.24 -14.60
C PRO A 43 -17.25 -19.75 -14.52
N GLU A 44 -18.03 -20.55 -15.22
CA GLU A 44 -17.79 -22.00 -15.34
C GLU A 44 -16.46 -22.33 -16.04
N LYS A 45 -16.08 -21.52 -17.01
CA LYS A 45 -14.79 -21.61 -17.71
C LYS A 45 -13.89 -20.45 -17.32
N LYS A 46 -12.59 -20.68 -17.20
CA LYS A 46 -11.59 -19.64 -16.87
C LYS A 46 -11.63 -18.50 -17.91
N SER A 47 -12.32 -17.43 -17.62
CA SER A 47 -12.40 -16.21 -18.44
C SER A 47 -12.37 -14.98 -17.53
N LYS A 48 -11.91 -13.84 -18.07
CA LYS A 48 -11.95 -12.58 -17.32
C LYS A 48 -13.41 -12.20 -17.04
N VAL A 49 -13.69 -11.85 -15.79
CA VAL A 49 -15.02 -11.42 -15.33
C VAL A 49 -15.06 -9.91 -15.32
N LYS A 50 -16.09 -9.33 -15.93
CA LYS A 50 -16.34 -7.90 -15.96
C LYS A 50 -17.30 -7.52 -14.82
N PHE A 51 -16.99 -6.43 -14.12
CA PHE A 51 -17.79 -5.91 -13.00
C PHE A 51 -17.57 -4.42 -12.79
N ALA A 52 -18.50 -3.78 -12.07
CA ALA A 52 -18.37 -2.37 -11.72
C ALA A 52 -17.52 -2.19 -10.45
N VAL A 53 -16.66 -1.19 -10.46
CA VAL A 53 -15.91 -0.70 -9.30
C VAL A 53 -16.32 0.73 -9.03
N LYS A 54 -16.66 1.05 -7.77
CA LYS A 54 -16.97 2.40 -7.31
C LYS A 54 -15.98 2.83 -6.25
N GLY A 55 -15.54 4.09 -6.30
CA GLY A 55 -14.59 4.63 -5.34
C GLY A 55 -14.23 6.08 -5.60
N TYR A 56 -13.33 6.59 -4.77
CA TYR A 56 -12.73 7.90 -4.93
C TYR A 56 -11.34 7.76 -5.55
N ASN A 57 -10.97 8.71 -6.44
CA ASN A 57 -9.68 8.72 -7.13
C ASN A 57 -9.35 7.38 -7.79
N VAL A 58 -10.34 6.78 -8.46
CA VAL A 58 -10.16 5.53 -9.20
C VAL A 58 -9.16 5.76 -10.33
N PRO A 59 -8.07 4.97 -10.44
CA PRO A 59 -7.11 5.14 -11.51
C PRO A 59 -7.69 4.66 -12.84
N LEU A 60 -7.71 5.54 -13.85
CA LEU A 60 -8.28 5.27 -15.17
C LEU A 60 -7.19 4.91 -16.21
N LEU A 61 -6.17 4.16 -15.80
CA LEU A 61 -5.06 3.77 -16.66
C LEU A 61 -5.28 2.37 -17.23
N GLN A 62 -5.45 2.28 -18.54
CA GLN A 62 -5.59 1.01 -19.25
C GLN A 62 -4.25 0.26 -19.28
N GLY A 63 -4.31 -1.08 -19.31
CA GLY A 63 -3.14 -1.92 -19.40
C GLY A 63 -2.37 -2.11 -18.08
N VAL A 64 -2.77 -1.41 -17.02
CA VAL A 64 -2.19 -1.58 -15.68
C VAL A 64 -3.09 -2.48 -14.84
N GLN A 65 -2.52 -3.51 -14.24
CA GLN A 65 -3.20 -4.32 -13.23
C GLN A 65 -3.03 -3.66 -11.85
N TYR A 66 -4.14 -3.60 -11.11
CA TYR A 66 -4.15 -3.07 -9.74
C TYR A 66 -4.56 -4.13 -8.73
N SER A 67 -3.93 -4.12 -7.56
CA SER A 67 -4.49 -4.68 -6.34
C SER A 67 -5.37 -3.62 -5.70
N MET A 68 -6.64 -3.95 -5.48
CA MET A 68 -7.63 -3.06 -4.87
C MET A 68 -8.03 -3.61 -3.50
N SER A 69 -8.08 -2.75 -2.49
CA SER A 69 -8.66 -3.07 -1.19
C SER A 69 -10.09 -2.53 -1.13
N GLY A 70 -11.05 -3.38 -0.79
CA GLY A 70 -12.45 -2.98 -0.78
C GLY A 70 -13.41 -4.08 -0.32
N LYS A 71 -14.69 -3.86 -0.55
CA LYS A 71 -15.74 -4.84 -0.25
C LYS A 71 -16.75 -4.95 -1.39
N TRP A 72 -17.30 -6.14 -1.56
CA TRP A 72 -18.43 -6.34 -2.47
C TRP A 72 -19.71 -5.78 -1.90
N THR A 73 -20.49 -5.11 -2.73
CA THR A 73 -21.81 -4.58 -2.41
C THR A 73 -22.81 -5.04 -3.48
N THR A 74 -24.03 -5.35 -3.10
CA THR A 74 -25.11 -5.67 -4.02
C THR A 74 -26.06 -4.48 -4.14
N GLY A 75 -26.35 -4.07 -5.37
CA GLY A 75 -27.36 -3.04 -5.68
C GLY A 75 -28.79 -3.59 -5.69
N LYS A 76 -29.78 -2.71 -5.95
CA LYS A 76 -31.22 -3.05 -5.99
C LYS A 76 -31.59 -4.19 -6.97
N ASN A 77 -30.78 -4.39 -8.02
CA ASN A 77 -31.00 -5.43 -9.05
C ASN A 77 -30.06 -6.63 -8.88
N SER A 78 -29.62 -6.95 -7.66
CA SER A 78 -28.65 -8.02 -7.37
C SER A 78 -27.32 -7.91 -8.12
N GLN A 79 -27.03 -6.74 -8.68
CA GLN A 79 -25.78 -6.49 -9.41
C GLN A 79 -24.65 -6.26 -8.42
N TYR A 80 -23.58 -7.06 -8.53
CA TYR A 80 -22.40 -6.92 -7.70
C TYR A 80 -21.55 -5.72 -8.15
N THR A 81 -21.18 -4.89 -7.17
CA THR A 81 -20.27 -3.76 -7.37
C THR A 81 -19.18 -3.83 -6.31
N PHE A 82 -17.93 -3.69 -6.71
CA PHE A 82 -16.81 -3.61 -5.78
C PHE A 82 -16.64 -2.17 -5.29
N GLN A 83 -16.82 -1.94 -4.01
CA GLN A 83 -16.56 -0.65 -3.38
C GLN A 83 -15.10 -0.59 -2.97
N ALA A 84 -14.26 0.00 -3.82
CA ALA A 84 -12.84 0.12 -3.58
C ALA A 84 -12.53 1.35 -2.70
N ARG A 85 -11.54 1.20 -1.84
CA ARG A 85 -10.96 2.28 -1.02
C ARG A 85 -9.60 2.71 -1.54
N GLU A 86 -8.83 1.77 -2.07
CA GLU A 86 -7.44 1.97 -2.42
C GLU A 86 -7.05 1.12 -3.61
N PHE A 87 -6.12 1.65 -4.40
CA PHE A 87 -5.62 1.06 -5.62
C PHE A 87 -4.10 1.09 -5.61
N TYR A 88 -3.46 -0.07 -5.87
CA TYR A 88 -2.02 -0.20 -5.98
C TYR A 88 -1.66 -0.88 -7.28
N PRO A 89 -0.86 -0.22 -8.13
CA PRO A 89 -0.43 -0.83 -9.38
C PRO A 89 0.47 -2.03 -9.09
N ILE A 90 0.26 -3.12 -9.82
CA ILE A 90 1.05 -4.34 -9.73
C ILE A 90 2.10 -4.31 -10.84
N GLU A 91 3.36 -4.51 -10.48
CA GLU A 91 4.47 -4.63 -11.43
C GLU A 91 4.32 -5.94 -12.21
N PRO A 92 4.17 -5.89 -13.55
CA PRO A 92 3.97 -7.09 -14.35
C PRO A 92 5.27 -7.83 -14.68
N THR A 93 5.17 -9.13 -14.87
CA THR A 93 6.30 -10.00 -15.24
C THR A 93 6.43 -10.21 -16.74
N GLU A 94 5.33 -10.12 -17.50
CA GLU A 94 5.35 -10.34 -18.95
C GLU A 94 5.76 -9.09 -19.71
N SER A 95 6.61 -9.21 -20.76
CA SER A 95 7.15 -8.12 -21.58
C SER A 95 6.06 -7.16 -22.09
N LYS A 96 5.01 -7.68 -22.71
CA LYS A 96 3.91 -6.85 -23.23
C LYS A 96 3.22 -6.03 -22.13
N ALA A 97 3.02 -6.63 -20.95
CA ALA A 97 2.40 -5.97 -19.82
C ALA A 97 3.35 -4.97 -19.16
N ARG A 98 4.68 -5.23 -19.13
CA ARG A 98 5.69 -4.27 -18.67
C ARG A 98 5.74 -3.02 -19.54
N ILE A 99 5.73 -3.19 -20.86
CA ILE A 99 5.70 -2.06 -21.79
C ILE A 99 4.45 -1.21 -21.57
N ALA A 100 3.27 -1.85 -21.47
CA ALA A 100 2.01 -1.17 -21.21
C ALA A 100 2.02 -0.44 -19.85
N TYR A 101 2.56 -1.07 -18.80
CA TYR A 101 2.71 -0.47 -17.47
C TYR A 101 3.62 0.77 -17.51
N LEU A 102 4.80 0.65 -18.13
CA LEU A 102 5.78 1.74 -18.20
C LEU A 102 5.24 2.93 -18.99
N SER A 103 4.48 2.70 -20.08
CA SER A 103 3.95 3.75 -20.96
C SER A 103 2.54 4.22 -20.61
N SER A 104 1.92 3.65 -19.56
CA SER A 104 0.53 3.98 -19.14
C SER A 104 0.31 5.41 -18.69
N GLY A 105 1.37 6.19 -18.42
CA GLY A 105 1.31 7.50 -17.78
C GLY A 105 1.48 7.45 -16.25
N LEU A 106 1.49 6.26 -15.65
CA LEU A 106 1.83 6.08 -14.23
C LEU A 106 3.28 6.53 -13.96
N ILE A 107 4.18 6.19 -14.88
CA ILE A 107 5.58 6.61 -14.84
C ILE A 107 5.78 7.77 -15.82
N ARG A 108 5.98 8.97 -15.27
CA ARG A 108 6.16 10.18 -16.08
C ARG A 108 7.44 10.14 -16.89
N GLY A 109 7.38 10.63 -18.13
CA GLY A 109 8.55 10.71 -19.00
C GLY A 109 8.86 9.42 -19.75
N VAL A 110 8.03 8.38 -19.64
CA VAL A 110 8.16 7.14 -20.40
C VAL A 110 7.08 7.09 -21.47
N SER A 111 7.46 7.26 -22.74
CA SER A 111 6.62 6.99 -23.92
C SER A 111 6.67 5.50 -24.24
N GLU A 112 5.77 5.02 -25.11
CA GLU A 112 5.76 3.62 -25.54
C GLU A 112 7.11 3.20 -26.16
N ARG A 113 7.72 4.06 -26.97
CA ARG A 113 9.05 3.80 -27.55
C ARG A 113 10.13 3.65 -26.48
N ILE A 114 10.13 4.50 -25.47
CA ILE A 114 11.06 4.40 -24.33
C ILE A 114 10.80 3.13 -23.53
N ALA A 115 9.53 2.79 -23.29
CA ALA A 115 9.15 1.57 -22.60
C ALA A 115 9.65 0.31 -23.33
N ILE A 116 9.52 0.26 -24.66
CA ILE A 116 10.07 -0.83 -25.48
C ILE A 116 11.60 -0.91 -25.33
N ASN A 117 12.30 0.20 -25.39
CA ASN A 117 13.75 0.23 -25.23
C ASN A 117 14.21 -0.20 -23.83
N ILE A 118 13.46 0.18 -22.77
CA ILE A 118 13.72 -0.25 -21.39
C ILE A 118 13.53 -1.77 -21.30
N ASP A 119 12.39 -2.28 -21.77
CA ASP A 119 12.08 -3.71 -21.71
C ASP A 119 13.07 -4.55 -22.53
N ALA A 120 13.42 -4.12 -23.73
CA ALA A 120 14.40 -4.80 -24.57
C ALA A 120 15.80 -4.87 -23.91
N LYS A 121 16.18 -3.84 -23.13
CA LYS A 121 17.48 -3.79 -22.48
C LYS A 121 17.55 -4.55 -21.17
N PHE A 122 16.51 -4.47 -20.36
CA PHE A 122 16.50 -4.97 -18.98
C PHE A 122 15.57 -6.16 -18.75
N GLY A 123 14.57 -6.39 -19.63
CA GLY A 123 13.65 -7.52 -19.51
C GLY A 123 13.06 -7.66 -18.12
N ASP A 124 13.20 -8.83 -17.52
CA ASP A 124 12.66 -9.13 -16.18
C ASP A 124 13.30 -8.30 -15.06
N ASP A 125 14.47 -7.77 -15.29
CA ASP A 125 15.19 -6.90 -14.34
C ASP A 125 14.71 -5.44 -14.37
N THR A 126 13.80 -5.07 -15.25
CA THR A 126 13.34 -3.68 -15.44
C THR A 126 12.97 -2.99 -14.12
N PHE A 127 12.13 -3.59 -13.30
CA PHE A 127 11.70 -3.00 -12.03
C PHE A 127 12.78 -3.03 -10.95
N ARG A 128 13.68 -4.00 -10.99
CA ARG A 128 14.86 -4.04 -10.13
C ARG A 128 15.82 -2.90 -10.49
N VAL A 129 16.07 -2.67 -11.78
CA VAL A 129 16.91 -1.55 -12.25
C VAL A 129 16.31 -0.20 -11.86
N LEU A 130 15.02 0.00 -12.08
CA LEU A 130 14.29 1.21 -11.63
C LEU A 130 14.42 1.48 -10.12
N ALA A 131 14.55 0.43 -9.32
CA ALA A 131 14.58 0.51 -7.87
C ALA A 131 15.98 0.65 -7.29
N GLU A 132 16.96 -0.07 -7.83
CA GLU A 132 18.27 -0.31 -7.20
C GLU A 132 19.42 0.29 -7.97
N ALA A 133 19.30 0.44 -9.30
CA ALA A 133 20.35 0.92 -10.17
C ALA A 133 19.80 1.85 -11.29
N PRO A 134 19.05 2.92 -10.94
CA PRO A 134 18.32 3.72 -11.92
C PRO A 134 19.24 4.45 -12.92
N ASP A 135 20.48 4.71 -12.57
CA ASP A 135 21.45 5.36 -13.46
C ASP A 135 21.73 4.54 -14.73
N LEU A 136 21.49 3.22 -14.71
CA LEU A 136 21.58 2.37 -15.88
C LEU A 136 20.62 2.77 -16.99
N LEU A 137 19.50 3.44 -16.65
CA LEU A 137 18.54 3.97 -17.62
C LEU A 137 19.11 5.08 -18.49
N LEU A 138 20.13 5.81 -18.03
CA LEU A 138 20.85 6.82 -18.83
C LEU A 138 21.56 6.23 -20.06
N ASN A 139 21.75 4.92 -20.09
CA ASN A 139 22.26 4.21 -21.27
C ASN A 139 21.20 4.01 -22.38
N ILE A 140 19.99 4.54 -22.21
CA ILE A 140 18.94 4.56 -23.23
C ILE A 140 18.92 5.97 -23.83
N PRO A 141 19.11 6.12 -25.16
CA PRO A 141 19.38 7.40 -25.81
C PRO A 141 18.38 8.52 -25.51
N GLU A 142 17.12 8.18 -25.28
CA GLU A 142 16.06 9.16 -25.01
C GLU A 142 15.94 9.54 -23.53
N ILE A 143 16.70 8.91 -22.62
CA ILE A 143 16.62 9.19 -21.19
C ILE A 143 17.75 10.12 -20.79
N THR A 144 17.39 11.38 -20.59
CA THR A 144 18.28 12.41 -20.03
C THR A 144 18.21 12.39 -18.49
N THR A 145 19.13 13.04 -17.82
CA THR A 145 19.15 13.17 -16.35
C THR A 145 17.84 13.75 -15.81
N GLY A 146 17.31 14.80 -16.46
CA GLY A 146 16.01 15.40 -16.06
C GLY A 146 14.83 14.45 -16.25
N ARG A 147 14.83 13.64 -17.33
CA ARG A 147 13.80 12.63 -17.57
C ARG A 147 13.92 11.49 -16.56
N LEU A 148 15.13 11.05 -16.22
CA LEU A 148 15.37 10.05 -15.18
C LEU A 148 14.79 10.50 -13.85
N GLN A 149 15.00 11.76 -13.46
CA GLN A 149 14.42 12.29 -12.22
C GLN A 149 12.88 12.23 -12.23
N MET A 150 12.23 12.61 -13.33
CA MET A 150 10.77 12.50 -13.47
C MET A 150 10.27 11.05 -13.35
N ILE A 151 10.98 10.12 -13.97
CA ILE A 151 10.70 8.68 -13.89
C ILE A 151 10.76 8.21 -12.43
N LEU A 152 11.85 8.51 -11.74
CA LEU A 152 12.07 8.07 -10.37
C LEU A 152 11.05 8.65 -9.39
N GLU A 153 10.76 9.95 -9.49
CA GLU A 153 9.77 10.60 -8.62
C GLU A 153 8.37 9.99 -8.78
N SER A 154 7.96 9.66 -10.02
CA SER A 154 6.66 9.07 -10.27
C SER A 154 6.58 7.59 -9.92
N TYR A 155 7.69 6.85 -10.08
CA TYR A 155 7.77 5.42 -9.76
C TYR A 155 7.87 5.16 -8.25
N ALA A 156 8.63 5.98 -7.52
CA ALA A 156 8.90 5.75 -6.10
C ALA A 156 7.65 5.84 -5.21
N LYS A 157 6.75 6.79 -5.49
CA LYS A 157 5.57 7.04 -4.62
C LYS A 157 4.61 5.86 -4.48
N PRO A 158 4.09 5.25 -5.58
CA PRO A 158 3.20 4.10 -5.48
C PRO A 158 3.89 2.88 -4.85
N ARG A 159 5.15 2.66 -5.19
CA ARG A 159 5.95 1.56 -4.65
C ARG A 159 6.16 1.68 -3.14
N PHE A 160 6.52 2.86 -2.67
CA PHE A 160 6.68 3.14 -1.24
C PHE A 160 5.38 2.86 -0.47
N ALA A 161 4.25 3.36 -0.97
CA ALA A 161 2.95 3.13 -0.35
C ALA A 161 2.62 1.62 -0.28
N MET A 162 2.88 0.88 -1.35
CA MET A 162 2.65 -0.56 -1.42
C MET A 162 3.56 -1.35 -0.46
N GLN A 163 4.84 -0.98 -0.35
CA GLN A 163 5.78 -1.60 0.59
C GLN A 163 5.31 -1.42 2.04
N LEU A 164 4.91 -0.20 2.42
CA LEU A 164 4.38 0.07 3.75
C LEU A 164 3.11 -0.73 4.01
N LYS A 165 2.17 -0.77 3.07
CA LYS A 165 0.94 -1.55 3.22
C LYS A 165 1.22 -3.03 3.47
N LYS A 166 2.16 -3.61 2.74
CA LYS A 166 2.55 -5.01 2.94
C LYS A 166 3.06 -5.26 4.36
N LEU A 167 3.77 -4.30 4.95
CA LEU A 167 4.27 -4.39 6.33
C LEU A 167 3.15 -4.23 7.35
N PHE A 168 2.24 -3.31 7.12
CA PHE A 168 1.14 -3.01 8.04
C PHE A 168 0.00 -4.03 7.97
N GLY A 169 -0.12 -4.80 6.90
CA GLY A 169 -1.12 -5.85 6.73
C GLY A 169 -2.55 -5.31 6.86
N LYS A 170 -3.27 -5.73 7.91
CA LYS A 170 -4.66 -5.31 8.18
C LYS A 170 -4.79 -3.87 8.71
N GLU A 171 -3.70 -3.29 9.19
CA GLU A 171 -3.70 -1.92 9.69
C GLU A 171 -3.81 -0.93 8.53
N ASN A 172 -4.89 -0.14 8.53
CA ASN A 172 -5.16 0.81 7.47
C ASN A 172 -4.30 2.07 7.64
N LEU A 173 -3.29 2.24 6.77
CA LEU A 173 -2.51 3.47 6.66
C LEU A 173 -3.23 4.46 5.74
N SER A 174 -3.56 5.64 6.28
CA SER A 174 -4.03 6.73 5.42
C SER A 174 -2.89 7.27 4.54
N SER A 175 -3.25 7.85 3.39
CA SER A 175 -2.27 8.51 2.49
C SER A 175 -1.48 9.60 3.22
N TYR A 176 -2.10 10.32 4.17
CA TYR A 176 -1.43 11.27 5.04
C TYR A 176 -0.35 10.61 5.90
N MET A 177 -0.62 9.45 6.47
CA MET A 177 0.34 8.73 7.31
C MET A 177 1.51 8.18 6.48
N ILE A 178 1.23 7.66 5.28
CA ILE A 178 2.25 7.20 4.34
C ILE A 178 3.21 8.34 3.99
N GLU A 179 2.68 9.53 3.66
CA GLU A 179 3.51 10.70 3.34
C GLU A 179 4.28 11.21 4.57
N LYS A 180 3.68 11.17 5.76
CA LYS A 180 4.34 11.51 7.01
C LYS A 180 5.52 10.57 7.31
N ILE A 181 5.35 9.26 7.10
CA ILE A 181 6.41 8.26 7.25
C ILE A 181 7.54 8.58 6.26
N ARG A 182 7.23 8.77 4.97
CA ARG A 182 8.21 9.09 3.95
C ARG A 182 9.03 10.33 4.30
N ARG A 183 8.35 11.42 4.70
CA ARG A 183 9.00 12.69 5.05
C ARG A 183 9.90 12.59 6.29
N LYS A 184 9.54 11.78 7.28
CA LYS A 184 10.26 11.68 8.56
C LYS A 184 11.34 10.61 8.55
N MET A 185 11.15 9.53 7.81
CA MET A 185 12.03 8.36 7.82
C MET A 185 12.82 8.15 6.52
N GLY A 186 12.41 8.83 5.43
CA GLY A 186 13.01 8.69 4.10
C GLY A 186 12.41 7.55 3.27
N ASP A 187 12.91 7.36 2.05
CA ASP A 187 12.41 6.34 1.12
C ASP A 187 12.80 4.91 1.53
N ASP A 188 13.78 4.76 2.43
CA ASP A 188 14.21 3.50 3.05
C ASP A 188 13.42 3.15 4.33
N ALA A 189 12.35 3.89 4.63
CA ALA A 189 11.53 3.69 5.84
C ALA A 189 11.02 2.25 5.97
N ALA A 190 10.64 1.59 4.86
CA ALA A 190 10.17 0.21 4.89
C ALA A 190 11.22 -0.75 5.47
N GLU A 191 12.49 -0.58 5.11
CA GLU A 191 13.58 -1.40 5.64
C GLU A 191 13.90 -1.08 7.10
N LYS A 192 13.81 0.19 7.51
CA LYS A 192 13.95 0.62 8.90
C LYS A 192 12.84 0.04 9.77
N ILE A 193 11.59 0.05 9.28
CA ILE A 193 10.41 -0.50 9.98
C ILE A 193 10.52 -2.02 10.10
N LYS A 194 11.02 -2.73 9.09
CA LYS A 194 11.28 -4.16 9.18
C LYS A 194 12.27 -4.51 10.29
N LYS A 195 13.29 -3.69 10.50
CA LYS A 195 14.30 -3.89 11.57
C LYS A 195 13.76 -3.53 12.94
N ASP A 196 13.03 -2.43 13.04
CA ASP A 196 12.42 -1.95 14.28
C ASP A 196 11.11 -1.19 14.01
N PRO A 197 9.95 -1.86 14.07
CA PRO A 197 8.65 -1.22 13.90
C PRO A 197 8.35 -0.14 14.94
N TYR A 198 8.98 -0.23 16.12
CA TYR A 198 8.74 0.72 17.21
C TYR A 198 9.37 2.09 16.97
N LEU A 199 10.27 2.23 16.01
CA LEU A 199 10.77 3.54 15.57
C LEU A 199 9.62 4.48 15.17
N MET A 200 8.52 3.94 14.66
CA MET A 200 7.36 4.75 14.27
C MET A 200 6.68 5.44 15.46
N THR A 201 6.78 4.87 16.66
CA THR A 201 6.23 5.48 17.89
C THR A 201 6.95 6.80 18.21
N THR A 202 8.26 6.86 18.02
CA THR A 202 9.10 8.04 18.32
C THR A 202 9.21 9.00 17.15
N VAL A 203 9.57 8.51 15.96
CA VAL A 203 9.89 9.34 14.79
C VAL A 203 8.64 9.92 14.13
N VAL A 204 7.59 9.10 14.03
CA VAL A 204 6.33 9.46 13.33
C VAL A 204 5.22 9.82 14.30
N GLU A 205 5.41 9.56 15.60
CA GLU A 205 4.40 9.69 16.65
C GLU A 205 3.16 8.82 16.42
N MET A 206 3.36 7.63 15.86
CA MET A 206 2.30 6.64 15.67
C MET A 206 1.91 6.01 17.01
N ASP A 207 0.65 5.64 17.17
CA ASP A 207 0.18 4.95 18.36
C ASP A 207 0.88 3.60 18.54
N PHE A 208 1.27 3.30 19.79
CA PHE A 208 1.93 2.04 20.12
C PHE A 208 1.14 0.83 19.64
N ALA A 209 -0.19 0.83 19.80
CA ALA A 209 -1.03 -0.30 19.40
C ALA A 209 -0.85 -0.69 17.92
N ILE A 210 -0.72 0.29 17.02
CA ILE A 210 -0.49 0.05 15.58
C ILE A 210 0.93 -0.51 15.37
N CYS A 211 1.94 0.11 15.96
CA CYS A 211 3.33 -0.36 15.85
C CYS A 211 3.49 -1.77 16.40
N ASP A 212 2.82 -2.07 17.50
CA ASP A 212 2.83 -3.37 18.18
C ASP A 212 2.14 -4.45 17.33
N SER A 213 1.00 -4.14 16.72
CA SER A 213 0.31 -5.02 15.77
C SER A 213 1.23 -5.39 14.58
N VAL A 214 1.93 -4.40 14.01
CA VAL A 214 2.90 -4.63 12.94
C VAL A 214 4.05 -5.51 13.41
N ALA A 215 4.62 -5.24 14.58
CA ALA A 215 5.73 -6.03 15.16
C ALA A 215 5.33 -7.48 15.42
N ILE A 216 4.13 -7.71 15.97
CA ILE A 216 3.58 -9.05 16.23
C ILE A 216 3.36 -9.80 14.91
N ASN A 217 2.79 -9.16 13.89
CA ASN A 217 2.58 -9.77 12.58
C ASN A 217 3.91 -10.14 11.89
N MET A 218 4.99 -9.42 12.19
CA MET A 218 6.35 -9.74 11.73
C MET A 218 7.06 -10.80 12.55
N GLY A 219 6.43 -11.32 13.64
CA GLY A 219 7.00 -12.35 14.50
C GLY A 219 8.08 -11.83 15.46
N MET A 220 8.07 -10.56 15.82
CA MET A 220 9.03 -10.00 16.77
C MET A 220 8.78 -10.47 18.21
N ASP A 221 9.84 -10.43 19.02
CA ASP A 221 9.78 -10.84 20.41
C ASP A 221 8.83 -9.96 21.23
N LEU A 222 7.83 -10.59 21.85
CA LEU A 222 6.83 -9.94 22.70
C LEU A 222 7.41 -9.42 24.04
N TYR A 223 8.57 -9.90 24.44
CA TYR A 223 9.24 -9.54 25.69
C TYR A 223 10.47 -8.66 25.47
N GLY A 224 10.67 -8.20 24.23
CA GLY A 224 11.81 -7.38 23.84
C GLY A 224 11.82 -6.00 24.51
N LYS A 225 13.03 -5.53 24.85
CA LYS A 225 13.23 -4.20 25.46
C LYS A 225 12.67 -3.06 24.60
N GLN A 226 12.72 -3.19 23.30
CA GLN A 226 12.20 -2.20 22.32
C GLN A 226 10.69 -2.03 22.46
N ARG A 227 9.94 -3.14 22.59
CA ARG A 227 8.49 -3.12 22.83
C ARG A 227 8.13 -2.37 24.10
N PHE A 228 8.82 -2.70 25.20
CA PHE A 228 8.60 -2.01 26.49
C PHE A 228 8.91 -0.51 26.41
N ALA A 229 10.06 -0.13 25.83
CA ALA A 229 10.46 1.25 25.68
C ALA A 229 9.46 2.05 24.81
N ALA A 230 8.95 1.46 23.73
CA ALA A 230 7.95 2.08 22.86
C ALA A 230 6.61 2.28 23.57
N ALA A 231 6.13 1.30 24.34
CA ALA A 231 4.92 1.39 25.14
C ALA A 231 5.03 2.54 26.17
N LEU A 232 6.14 2.59 26.89
CA LEU A 232 6.41 3.64 27.88
C LEU A 232 6.48 5.02 27.21
N THR A 233 7.14 5.14 26.07
CA THR A 233 7.22 6.39 25.30
C THR A 233 5.84 6.87 24.87
N ASP A 234 4.97 5.97 24.41
CA ASP A 234 3.59 6.33 24.01
C ASP A 234 2.76 6.85 25.18
N ILE A 235 2.92 6.23 26.38
CA ILE A 235 2.25 6.68 27.61
C ILE A 235 2.70 8.09 28.00
N PHE A 236 4.00 8.36 28.02
CA PHE A 236 4.52 9.70 28.31
C PHE A 236 4.07 10.73 27.26
N ARG A 237 4.06 10.36 25.99
CA ARG A 237 3.57 11.23 24.91
C ARG A 237 2.10 11.58 25.12
N LYS A 238 1.25 10.59 25.44
CA LYS A 238 -0.18 10.79 25.70
C LYS A 238 -0.42 11.63 26.96
N ALA A 239 0.35 11.41 28.01
CA ALA A 239 0.29 12.21 29.23
C ALA A 239 0.67 13.67 28.96
N ARG A 240 1.76 13.91 28.22
CA ARG A 240 2.18 15.26 27.81
C ARG A 240 1.09 15.99 27.01
N LYS A 241 0.43 15.30 26.08
CA LYS A 241 -0.68 15.87 25.30
C LYS A 241 -1.89 16.25 26.15
N ARG A 242 -2.05 15.64 27.35
CA ARG A 242 -3.08 15.98 28.37
C ARG A 242 -2.63 17.04 29.36
N GLY A 243 -1.44 17.63 29.18
CA GLY A 243 -0.90 18.67 30.05
C GLY A 243 -0.12 18.17 31.28
N HIS A 244 0.13 16.84 31.38
CA HIS A 244 0.94 16.33 32.50
C HIS A 244 2.43 16.61 32.27
N MET A 245 3.08 17.20 33.25
CA MET A 245 4.52 17.48 33.24
C MET A 245 5.36 16.30 33.72
N PHE A 246 4.75 15.40 34.51
CA PHE A 246 5.39 14.19 35.04
C PHE A 246 4.35 13.09 35.24
N LEU A 247 4.83 11.84 35.38
CA LEU A 247 4.02 10.70 35.79
C LEU A 247 4.66 10.01 36.98
N TYR A 248 3.84 9.57 37.93
CA TYR A 248 4.33 8.72 39.01
C TYR A 248 4.79 7.36 38.48
N LYS A 249 5.92 6.88 39.00
CA LYS A 249 6.53 5.59 38.55
C LYS A 249 5.52 4.43 38.60
N LYS A 250 4.74 4.32 39.67
CA LYS A 250 3.73 3.25 39.81
C LYS A 250 2.65 3.35 38.74
N TYR A 251 2.19 4.56 38.43
CA TYR A 251 1.18 4.78 37.38
C TYR A 251 1.75 4.45 36.00
N ALA A 252 2.93 4.96 35.67
CA ALA A 252 3.59 4.66 34.40
C ALA A 252 3.81 3.15 34.21
N ALA A 253 4.23 2.43 35.26
CA ALA A 253 4.42 0.98 35.22
C ALA A 253 3.09 0.24 35.01
N SER A 254 2.02 0.60 35.73
CA SER A 254 0.69 -0.02 35.59
C SER A 254 0.10 0.20 34.18
N GLU A 255 0.15 1.42 33.69
CA GLU A 255 -0.35 1.73 32.32
C GLU A 255 0.46 0.99 31.26
N THR A 256 1.79 0.90 31.43
CA THR A 256 2.65 0.16 30.50
C THR A 256 2.28 -1.33 30.48
N ALA A 257 2.12 -1.95 31.65
CA ALA A 257 1.71 -3.34 31.75
C ALA A 257 0.34 -3.59 31.09
N THR A 258 -0.63 -2.70 31.33
CA THR A 258 -1.96 -2.75 30.72
C THR A 258 -1.88 -2.63 29.21
N LEU A 259 -1.05 -1.70 28.68
CA LEU A 259 -0.90 -1.48 27.24
C LEU A 259 -0.23 -2.68 26.54
N LEU A 260 0.79 -3.27 27.17
CA LEU A 260 1.50 -4.45 26.67
C LEU A 260 0.61 -5.69 26.60
N ASN A 261 -0.30 -5.85 27.58
CA ASN A 261 -1.20 -7.02 27.64
C ASN A 261 -2.37 -6.94 26.66
N ARG A 262 -2.77 -5.76 26.21
CA ARG A 262 -3.92 -5.59 25.30
C ARG A 262 -3.73 -6.23 23.92
N ASN A 263 -2.52 -6.31 23.44
CA ASN A 263 -2.20 -6.75 22.07
C ASN A 263 -1.63 -8.16 22.02
N ILE A 264 -1.61 -8.90 23.12
CA ILE A 264 -1.16 -10.30 23.11
C ILE A 264 -2.26 -11.14 22.49
N PRO A 265 -1.99 -11.90 21.39
CA PRO A 265 -2.97 -12.83 20.82
C PRO A 265 -3.38 -13.86 21.85
N GLU A 266 -4.69 -14.16 21.93
CA GLU A 266 -5.20 -15.23 22.77
C GLU A 266 -4.49 -16.56 22.39
N GLY A 267 -3.77 -17.18 23.35
CA GLY A 267 -3.10 -18.46 23.15
C GLY A 267 -1.57 -18.40 22.99
N LYS A 268 -0.93 -17.25 23.26
CA LYS A 268 0.54 -17.17 23.38
C LYS A 268 0.98 -16.80 24.77
#